data_c9d8ace321a266326a68c802f3e49749
#
_entry.id   c9d8ace321a266326a68c802f3e49749
#
_cell.length_a   1.000
_cell.length_b   1.000
_cell.length_c   1.000
_cell.angle_alpha   90.00
_cell.angle_beta   90.00
_cell.angle_gamma   90.00
#
_symmetry.space_group_name_H-M   'P 1'
#
loop_
_entity.id
_entity.type
_entity.pdbx_description
1 polymer ?
#
loop_
_entity_poly.entity_id
_entity_poly.type
_entity_poly.pdbx_seq_one_letter_code
_entity_poly.pdbx_strand_id
1 'polypeptide(L)'
;GKSTLLKDLYTSWLKENGVPEDHILFLSLDKDENAECLDPLVLGQRVRSWCRGKDRCYVFLDEIQRVHAIHNPIFHEGKHLLAKPSDEDAITFVSTVLGLSDEKNIDLYLTGSNSKMLSSSIATEFRGKSTNISMGPLSFSEFASYRKEHPFLALQEYLKYGGMPQVVLAGKKKKKTILKSLFDAVYFKD
;
A
#
# COMPACT_ATOMS: atom_id res chain seq x y z
N GLY A 1 8.71 -5.16 -1.33
CA GLY A 1 7.44 -5.65 -1.82
C GLY A 1 6.54 -4.57 -2.40
N LYS A 2 5.28 -4.52 -1.98
CA LYS A 2 4.29 -3.54 -2.52
C LYS A 2 4.76 -2.09 -2.39
N SER A 3 5.20 -1.70 -1.20
CA SER A 3 5.73 -0.34 -0.94
C SER A 3 6.93 0.01 -1.82
N THR A 4 7.88 -0.92 -2.02
CA THR A 4 9.04 -0.74 -2.91
C THR A 4 8.60 -0.54 -4.37
N LEU A 5 7.60 -1.34 -4.83
CA LEU A 5 7.08 -1.17 -6.19
C LEU A 5 6.53 0.24 -6.40
N LEU A 6 5.69 0.71 -5.48
CA LEU A 6 5.06 2.02 -5.63
C LEU A 6 6.05 3.17 -5.38
N LYS A 7 6.78 3.11 -4.25
CA LYS A 7 7.64 4.18 -3.79
C LYS A 7 8.89 4.37 -4.66
N ASP A 8 9.52 3.24 -5.05
CA ASP A 8 10.81 3.31 -5.72
C ASP A 8 10.65 3.13 -7.24
N LEU A 9 9.97 2.06 -7.68
CA LEU A 9 9.92 1.73 -9.10
C LEU A 9 8.90 2.58 -9.88
N TYR A 10 7.67 2.65 -9.38
CA TYR A 10 6.60 3.34 -10.12
C TYR A 10 6.74 4.86 -10.06
N THR A 11 7.14 5.41 -8.91
CA THR A 11 7.43 6.86 -8.82
C THR A 11 8.62 7.26 -9.69
N SER A 12 9.67 6.43 -9.78
CA SER A 12 10.80 6.66 -10.69
C SER A 12 10.35 6.63 -12.14
N TRP A 13 9.55 5.63 -12.52
CA TRP A 13 8.97 5.55 -13.85
C TRP A 13 8.11 6.76 -14.22
N LEU A 14 7.28 7.25 -13.29
CA LEU A 14 6.48 8.48 -13.49
C LEU A 14 7.37 9.68 -13.77
N LYS A 15 8.44 9.88 -13.00
CA LYS A 15 9.40 10.98 -13.19
C LYS A 15 10.13 10.86 -14.54
N GLU A 16 10.57 9.66 -14.92
CA GLU A 16 11.19 9.39 -16.22
C GLU A 16 10.26 9.64 -17.41
N ASN A 17 8.94 9.50 -17.19
CA ASN A 17 7.91 9.81 -18.18
C ASN A 17 7.36 11.27 -18.07
N GLY A 18 8.10 12.15 -17.42
CA GLY A 18 7.84 13.59 -17.42
C GLY A 18 6.81 14.07 -16.39
N VAL A 19 6.43 13.24 -15.42
CA VAL A 19 5.57 13.69 -14.31
C VAL A 19 6.40 14.52 -13.34
N PRO A 20 6.00 15.79 -13.06
CA PRO A 20 6.69 16.64 -12.11
C PRO A 20 6.69 16.02 -10.70
N GLU A 21 7.78 16.21 -9.95
CA GLU A 21 7.91 15.61 -8.61
C GLU A 21 6.85 16.11 -7.64
N ASP A 22 6.46 17.37 -7.76
CA ASP A 22 5.39 17.98 -6.98
C ASP A 22 3.98 17.50 -7.36
N HIS A 23 3.83 16.67 -8.39
CA HIS A 23 2.60 15.95 -8.75
C HIS A 23 2.54 14.54 -8.18
N ILE A 24 3.58 14.09 -7.45
CA ILE A 24 3.67 12.76 -6.86
C ILE A 24 3.68 12.88 -5.34
N LEU A 25 2.62 12.41 -4.67
CA LEU A 25 2.49 12.39 -3.22
C LEU A 25 2.58 10.95 -2.71
N PHE A 26 3.51 10.68 -1.80
CA PHE A 26 3.63 9.39 -1.12
C PHE A 26 3.46 9.57 0.39
N LEU A 27 2.41 8.97 0.97
CA LEU A 27 2.13 8.97 2.40
C LEU A 27 2.22 7.55 2.96
N SER A 28 3.21 7.31 3.81
CA SER A 28 3.40 6.05 4.55
C SER A 28 2.74 6.22 5.92
N LEU A 29 1.57 5.61 6.10
CA LEU A 29 0.72 5.81 7.28
C LEU A 29 1.19 5.04 8.52
N ASP A 30 2.26 4.26 8.39
CA ASP A 30 2.96 3.61 9.50
C ASP A 30 4.02 4.50 10.14
N LYS A 31 4.28 5.70 9.58
CA LYS A 31 5.29 6.62 10.05
C LYS A 31 4.68 7.73 10.91
N ASP A 32 5.41 8.10 11.95
CA ASP A 32 5.02 9.14 12.92
C ASP A 32 4.87 10.53 12.29
N GLU A 33 5.65 10.85 11.28
CA GLU A 33 5.54 12.09 10.49
C GLU A 33 4.16 12.29 9.83
N ASN A 34 3.41 11.20 9.65
CA ASN A 34 2.07 11.18 9.08
C ASN A 34 0.99 10.79 10.10
N ALA A 35 1.29 10.88 11.40
CA ALA A 35 0.37 10.46 12.46
C ALA A 35 -0.98 11.19 12.41
N GLU A 36 -1.00 12.46 12.02
CA GLU A 36 -2.24 13.23 11.83
C GLU A 36 -3.14 12.65 10.74
N CYS A 37 -2.55 12.02 9.70
CA CYS A 37 -3.26 11.39 8.60
C CYS A 37 -3.90 10.04 8.99
N LEU A 38 -3.76 9.58 10.22
CA LEU A 38 -4.51 8.43 10.74
C LEU A 38 -5.98 8.79 11.01
N ASP A 39 -6.30 10.08 11.04
CA ASP A 39 -7.66 10.60 11.00
C ASP A 39 -8.13 10.68 9.52
N PRO A 40 -9.26 10.05 9.16
CA PRO A 40 -9.73 9.98 7.77
C PRO A 40 -10.09 11.35 7.18
N LEU A 41 -10.58 12.29 7.98
CA LEU A 41 -10.91 13.64 7.50
C LEU A 41 -9.65 14.47 7.27
N VAL A 42 -8.69 14.39 8.18
CA VAL A 42 -7.38 15.05 8.04
C VAL A 42 -6.63 14.52 6.82
N LEU A 43 -6.62 13.20 6.62
CA LEU A 43 -6.04 12.57 5.43
C LEU A 43 -6.68 13.12 4.15
N GLY A 44 -8.00 13.12 4.07
CA GLY A 44 -8.73 13.62 2.91
C GLY A 44 -8.44 15.09 2.62
N GLN A 45 -8.43 15.93 3.67
CA GLN A 45 -8.12 17.35 3.55
C GLN A 45 -6.68 17.59 3.10
N ARG A 46 -5.71 16.87 3.65
CA ARG A 46 -4.30 16.97 3.27
C ARG A 46 -4.08 16.62 1.79
N VAL A 47 -4.66 15.52 1.31
CA VAL A 47 -4.55 15.11 -0.10
C VAL A 47 -5.18 16.15 -1.02
N ARG A 48 -6.42 16.59 -0.74
CA ARG A 48 -7.09 17.62 -1.56
C ARG A 48 -6.34 18.94 -1.58
N SER A 49 -5.82 19.37 -0.43
CA SER A 49 -5.04 20.61 -0.33
C SER A 49 -3.76 20.54 -1.14
N TRP A 50 -3.08 19.38 -1.12
CA TRP A 50 -1.85 19.15 -1.86
C TRP A 50 -2.08 19.07 -3.38
N CYS A 51 -3.23 18.52 -3.82
CA CYS A 51 -3.60 18.38 -5.23
C CYS A 51 -4.22 19.65 -5.81
N ARG A 52 -4.54 20.66 -4.98
CA ARG A 52 -5.23 21.87 -5.41
C ARG A 52 -4.43 22.63 -6.47
N GLY A 53 -5.10 22.98 -7.59
CA GLY A 53 -4.51 23.75 -8.69
C GLY A 53 -3.60 22.95 -9.62
N LYS A 54 -3.49 21.63 -9.41
CA LYS A 54 -2.75 20.73 -10.29
C LYS A 54 -3.70 20.02 -11.23
N ASP A 55 -3.30 19.79 -12.46
CA ASP A 55 -4.07 19.11 -13.49
C ASP A 55 -4.18 17.60 -13.24
N ARG A 56 -3.13 16.98 -12.73
CA ARG A 56 -3.10 15.55 -12.35
C ARG A 56 -2.12 15.30 -11.21
N CYS A 57 -2.58 14.55 -10.21
CA CYS A 57 -1.79 14.12 -9.05
C CYS A 57 -1.78 12.60 -8.93
N TYR A 58 -0.63 12.04 -8.65
CA TYR A 58 -0.43 10.63 -8.34
C TYR A 58 -0.26 10.49 -6.83
N VAL A 59 -1.26 9.93 -6.16
CA VAL A 59 -1.29 9.85 -4.70
C VAL A 59 -1.16 8.40 -4.25
N PHE A 60 -0.15 8.12 -3.47
CA PHE A 60 0.17 6.80 -2.93
C PHE A 60 -0.06 6.79 -1.42
N LEU A 61 -1.02 5.98 -0.96
CA LEU A 61 -1.31 5.78 0.47
C LEU A 61 -0.87 4.37 0.86
N ASP A 62 0.25 4.28 1.56
CA ASP A 62 0.83 3.01 2.02
C ASP A 62 0.35 2.70 3.44
N GLU A 63 0.00 1.42 3.69
CA GLU A 63 -0.56 0.91 4.95
C GLU A 63 -1.89 1.59 5.35
N ILE A 64 -2.81 1.76 4.38
CA ILE A 64 -4.09 2.49 4.55
C ILE A 64 -4.96 1.95 5.70
N GLN A 65 -4.82 0.66 6.08
CA GLN A 65 -5.54 0.07 7.20
C GLN A 65 -5.13 0.65 8.58
N ARG A 66 -4.11 1.49 8.63
CA ARG A 66 -3.71 2.22 9.84
C ARG A 66 -4.63 3.40 10.15
N VAL A 67 -5.36 3.88 9.16
CA VAL A 67 -6.35 4.96 9.35
C VAL A 67 -7.47 4.47 10.27
N HIS A 68 -7.71 5.22 11.33
CA HIS A 68 -8.74 4.90 12.31
C HIS A 68 -10.13 5.22 11.76
N ALA A 69 -11.17 4.61 12.34
CA ALA A 69 -12.52 5.12 12.19
C ALA A 69 -12.75 6.21 13.26
N ILE A 70 -13.46 7.26 12.90
CA ILE A 70 -13.89 8.31 13.83
C ILE A 70 -15.40 8.50 13.74
N HIS A 71 -16.02 8.95 14.82
CA HIS A 71 -17.39 9.44 14.79
C HIS A 71 -17.48 10.70 13.94
N ASN A 72 -18.60 10.89 13.25
CA ASN A 72 -18.79 12.10 12.46
C ASN A 72 -18.81 13.34 13.38
N PRO A 73 -17.85 14.27 13.25
CA PRO A 73 -17.73 15.42 14.15
C PRO A 73 -18.95 16.32 14.20
N ILE A 74 -19.80 16.30 13.16
CA ILE A 74 -21.05 17.07 13.13
C ILE A 74 -21.97 16.69 14.31
N PHE A 75 -21.97 15.42 14.72
CA PHE A 75 -22.78 14.92 15.84
C PHE A 75 -22.06 14.99 17.20
N HIS A 76 -20.77 15.37 17.20
CA HIS A 76 -19.89 15.34 18.37
C HIS A 76 -19.18 16.67 18.64
N GLU A 77 -19.89 17.80 18.52
CA GLU A 77 -19.38 19.15 18.81
C GLU A 77 -18.07 19.49 18.05
N GLY A 78 -17.86 18.95 16.87
CA GLY A 78 -16.64 19.14 16.09
C GLY A 78 -15.44 18.29 16.55
N LYS A 79 -15.62 17.38 17.53
CA LYS A 79 -14.52 16.55 18.07
C LYS A 79 -14.32 15.30 17.21
N HIS A 80 -13.07 15.00 16.94
CA HIS A 80 -12.65 13.78 16.24
C HIS A 80 -12.46 12.65 17.27
N LEU A 81 -13.55 11.96 17.60
CA LEU A 81 -13.54 10.85 18.56
C LEU A 81 -13.38 9.53 17.81
N LEU A 82 -12.58 8.60 18.37
CA LEU A 82 -12.41 7.27 17.80
C LEU A 82 -13.72 6.50 17.83
N ALA A 83 -14.04 5.83 16.72
CA ALA A 83 -15.22 5.00 16.52
C ALA A 83 -14.84 3.57 16.14
N LYS A 84 -15.82 2.66 16.24
CA LYS A 84 -15.70 1.36 15.57
C LYS A 84 -16.19 1.51 14.13
N PRO A 85 -15.57 0.79 13.15
CA PRO A 85 -16.04 0.84 11.76
C PRO A 85 -17.51 0.43 11.56
N SER A 86 -18.11 -0.24 12.56
CA SER A 86 -19.51 -0.69 12.55
C SER A 86 -20.50 0.35 13.11
N ASP A 87 -20.03 1.44 13.65
CA ASP A 87 -20.90 2.48 14.23
C ASP A 87 -21.60 3.23 13.08
N GLU A 88 -22.88 3.59 13.26
CA GLU A 88 -23.72 4.16 12.18
C GLU A 88 -23.19 5.48 11.64
N ASP A 89 -22.57 6.28 12.48
CA ASP A 89 -21.99 7.57 12.12
C ASP A 89 -20.47 7.53 11.88
N ALA A 90 -19.90 6.32 11.76
CA ALA A 90 -18.46 6.17 11.57
C ALA A 90 -18.00 6.67 10.21
N ILE A 91 -16.99 7.53 10.22
CA ILE A 91 -16.21 7.90 9.04
C ILE A 91 -14.96 7.04 9.04
N THR A 92 -14.75 6.30 7.96
CA THR A 92 -13.64 5.35 7.81
C THR A 92 -12.71 5.79 6.66
N PHE A 93 -11.58 5.11 6.53
CA PHE A 93 -10.71 5.31 5.36
C PHE A 93 -11.45 5.05 4.03
N VAL A 94 -12.44 4.15 4.02
CA VAL A 94 -13.23 3.83 2.81
C VAL A 94 -13.98 5.07 2.34
N SER A 95 -14.66 5.78 3.26
CA SER A 95 -15.37 7.02 2.94
C SER A 95 -14.44 8.09 2.35
N THR A 96 -13.24 8.23 2.94
CA THR A 96 -12.22 9.18 2.47
C THR A 96 -11.71 8.81 1.08
N VAL A 97 -11.38 7.54 0.86
CA VAL A 97 -10.86 7.04 -0.42
C VAL A 97 -11.92 7.18 -1.53
N LEU A 98 -13.20 6.88 -1.22
CA LEU A 98 -14.31 7.12 -2.16
C LEU A 98 -14.39 8.59 -2.55
N GLY A 99 -14.38 9.50 -1.58
CA GLY A 99 -14.41 10.94 -1.84
C GLY A 99 -13.20 11.44 -2.63
N LEU A 100 -12.01 10.87 -2.43
CA LEU A 100 -10.81 11.19 -3.20
C LEU A 100 -10.86 10.60 -4.63
N SER A 101 -11.46 9.42 -4.80
CA SER A 101 -11.59 8.79 -6.13
C SER A 101 -12.56 9.49 -7.06
N ASP A 102 -13.44 10.32 -6.53
CA ASP A 102 -14.36 11.15 -7.34
C ASP A 102 -13.69 12.45 -7.85
N GLU A 103 -12.51 12.81 -7.34
CA GLU A 103 -11.71 13.96 -7.80
C GLU A 103 -11.01 13.62 -9.14
N LYS A 104 -11.37 14.35 -10.20
CA LYS A 104 -10.91 14.06 -11.58
C LYS A 104 -9.40 14.16 -11.78
N ASN A 105 -8.73 14.93 -10.95
CA ASN A 105 -7.29 15.16 -11.02
C ASN A 105 -6.47 14.29 -10.08
N ILE A 106 -7.07 13.31 -9.38
CA ILE A 106 -6.38 12.42 -8.46
C ILE A 106 -6.35 10.99 -9.01
N ASP A 107 -5.16 10.47 -9.23
CA ASP A 107 -4.88 9.06 -9.46
C ASP A 107 -4.45 8.43 -8.14
N LEU A 108 -5.28 7.56 -7.55
CA LEU A 108 -5.10 7.07 -6.19
C LEU A 108 -4.63 5.61 -6.17
N TYR A 109 -3.53 5.37 -5.47
CA TYR A 109 -2.91 4.05 -5.29
C TYR A 109 -2.86 3.70 -3.81
N LEU A 110 -3.44 2.56 -3.46
CA LEU A 110 -3.53 2.09 -2.08
C LEU A 110 -2.72 0.83 -1.87
N THR A 111 -2.03 0.74 -0.75
CA THR A 111 -1.49 -0.52 -0.27
C THR A 111 -1.92 -0.80 1.16
N GLY A 112 -1.83 -2.07 1.54
CA GLY A 112 -2.03 -2.49 2.91
C GLY A 112 -1.55 -3.92 3.13
N SER A 113 -1.18 -4.23 4.36
CA SER A 113 -0.74 -5.57 4.76
C SER A 113 -1.91 -6.53 4.94
N ASN A 114 -3.10 -6.02 5.25
CA ASN A 114 -4.32 -6.82 5.42
C ASN A 114 -5.11 -6.92 4.10
N SER A 115 -4.75 -7.91 3.28
CA SER A 115 -5.39 -8.15 1.98
C SER A 115 -6.88 -8.48 2.08
N LYS A 116 -7.34 -9.13 3.16
CA LYS A 116 -8.77 -9.46 3.36
C LYS A 116 -9.59 -8.20 3.60
N MET A 117 -9.11 -7.28 4.42
CA MET A 117 -9.80 -6.02 4.70
C MET A 117 -9.88 -5.13 3.45
N LEU A 118 -8.78 -5.02 2.70
CA LEU A 118 -8.75 -4.27 1.46
C LEU A 118 -9.61 -4.91 0.36
N SER A 119 -9.65 -6.24 0.27
CA SER A 119 -10.42 -6.93 -0.77
C SER A 119 -11.92 -6.97 -0.47
N SER A 120 -12.35 -7.12 0.79
CA SER A 120 -13.77 -7.20 1.13
C SER A 120 -14.45 -5.84 1.23
N SER A 121 -13.88 -4.91 1.99
CA SER A 121 -14.48 -3.57 2.18
C SER A 121 -14.37 -2.72 0.92
N ILE A 122 -13.19 -2.70 0.28
CA ILE A 122 -12.96 -1.92 -0.93
C ILE A 122 -13.70 -2.51 -2.13
N ALA A 123 -13.67 -3.83 -2.33
CA ALA A 123 -14.33 -4.45 -3.49
C ALA A 123 -15.86 -4.29 -3.48
N THR A 124 -16.47 -4.23 -2.28
CA THR A 124 -17.92 -4.02 -2.15
C THR A 124 -18.31 -2.55 -2.41
N GLU A 125 -17.54 -1.62 -1.87
CA GLU A 125 -17.83 -0.18 -1.95
C GLU A 125 -17.38 0.44 -3.28
N PHE A 126 -16.27 -0.05 -3.85
CA PHE A 126 -15.68 0.47 -5.09
C PHE A 126 -16.12 -0.26 -6.36
N ARG A 127 -17.29 -0.89 -6.38
CA ARG A 127 -17.81 -1.65 -7.53
C ARG A 127 -17.54 -0.95 -8.87
N GLY A 128 -16.57 -1.46 -9.64
CA GLY A 128 -16.22 -0.94 -10.96
C GLY A 128 -15.37 0.34 -10.99
N LYS A 129 -15.01 0.92 -9.83
CA LYS A 129 -14.18 2.13 -9.73
C LYS A 129 -12.70 1.84 -9.37
N SER A 130 -12.35 0.58 -9.13
CA SER A 130 -10.97 0.21 -8.74
C SER A 130 -10.47 -1.03 -9.47
N THR A 131 -9.16 -1.12 -9.65
CA THR A 131 -8.47 -2.29 -10.18
C THR A 131 -7.55 -2.86 -9.12
N ASN A 132 -7.72 -4.15 -8.81
CA ASN A 132 -6.86 -4.86 -7.88
C ASN A 132 -5.65 -5.44 -8.60
N ILE A 133 -4.45 -5.07 -8.13
CA ILE A 133 -3.19 -5.62 -8.61
C ILE A 133 -2.64 -6.57 -7.54
N SER A 134 -2.66 -7.86 -7.83
CA SER A 134 -2.11 -8.88 -6.93
C SER A 134 -0.61 -9.04 -7.18
N MET A 135 0.17 -8.95 -6.11
CA MET A 135 1.61 -9.18 -6.14
C MET A 135 1.98 -10.42 -5.34
N GLY A 136 2.64 -11.35 -5.99
CA GLY A 136 3.25 -12.53 -5.37
C GLY A 136 4.77 -12.44 -5.25
N PRO A 137 5.41 -13.45 -4.69
CA PRO A 137 6.83 -13.67 -4.87
C PRO A 137 7.18 -13.80 -6.35
N LEU A 138 8.46 -13.65 -6.71
CA LEU A 138 8.92 -13.88 -8.08
C LEU A 138 8.52 -15.29 -8.55
N SER A 139 7.97 -15.38 -9.75
CA SER A 139 7.79 -16.65 -10.43
C SER A 139 9.15 -17.29 -10.74
N PHE A 140 9.17 -18.58 -11.06
CA PHE A 140 10.45 -19.24 -11.46
C PHE A 140 11.05 -18.59 -12.71
N SER A 141 10.23 -18.19 -13.67
CA SER A 141 10.69 -17.51 -14.88
C SER A 141 11.40 -16.19 -14.58
N GLU A 142 10.80 -15.35 -13.74
CA GLU A 142 11.41 -14.09 -13.29
C GLU A 142 12.70 -14.34 -12.49
N PHE A 143 12.68 -15.33 -11.60
CA PHE A 143 13.85 -15.72 -10.81
C PHE A 143 15.00 -16.20 -11.73
N ALA A 144 14.72 -17.10 -12.68
CA ALA A 144 15.72 -17.65 -13.59
C ALA A 144 16.30 -16.57 -14.50
N SER A 145 15.46 -15.65 -14.99
CA SER A 145 15.90 -14.50 -15.79
C SER A 145 16.83 -13.56 -15.02
N TYR A 146 16.55 -13.36 -13.74
CA TYR A 146 17.40 -12.54 -12.86
C TYR A 146 18.75 -13.22 -12.57
N ARG A 147 18.74 -14.53 -12.26
CA ARG A 147 19.95 -15.27 -11.85
C ARG A 147 20.94 -15.48 -13.00
N LYS A 148 20.46 -15.59 -14.23
CA LYS A 148 21.30 -15.85 -15.44
C LYS A 148 22.21 -17.08 -15.28
N GLU A 149 21.83 -18.04 -14.44
CA GLU A 149 22.53 -19.30 -14.19
C GLU A 149 21.93 -20.43 -15.06
N HIS A 150 22.59 -21.60 -15.05
CA HIS A 150 22.02 -22.78 -15.70
C HIS A 150 20.63 -23.10 -15.14
N PRO A 151 19.60 -23.34 -15.96
CA PRO A 151 18.21 -23.50 -15.51
C PRO A 151 18.00 -24.52 -14.40
N PHE A 152 18.75 -25.63 -14.43
CA PHE A 152 18.69 -26.68 -13.41
C PHE A 152 19.17 -26.18 -12.03
N LEU A 153 20.24 -25.40 -11.98
CA LEU A 153 20.77 -24.82 -10.73
C LEU A 153 19.82 -23.76 -10.19
N ALA A 154 19.28 -22.92 -11.09
CA ALA A 154 18.27 -21.94 -10.74
C ALA A 154 17.02 -22.61 -10.16
N LEU A 155 16.56 -23.72 -10.72
CA LEU A 155 15.41 -24.48 -10.24
C LEU A 155 15.67 -25.07 -8.84
N GLN A 156 16.83 -25.68 -8.63
CA GLN A 156 17.20 -26.21 -7.31
C GLN A 156 17.21 -25.11 -6.22
N GLU A 157 17.74 -23.93 -6.56
CA GLU A 157 17.77 -22.80 -5.63
C GLU A 157 16.36 -22.27 -5.36
N TYR A 158 15.54 -22.15 -6.40
CA TYR A 158 14.16 -21.68 -6.29
C TYR A 158 13.28 -22.62 -5.47
N LEU A 159 13.39 -23.94 -5.68
CA LEU A 159 12.67 -24.93 -4.86
C LEU A 159 13.08 -24.90 -3.40
N LYS A 160 14.32 -24.53 -3.10
CA LYS A 160 14.85 -24.49 -1.75
C LYS A 160 14.51 -23.21 -0.99
N TYR A 161 14.51 -22.06 -1.67
CA TYR A 161 14.42 -20.74 -1.03
C TYR A 161 13.23 -19.89 -1.49
N GLY A 162 12.54 -20.33 -2.55
CA GLY A 162 11.41 -19.59 -3.12
C GLY A 162 11.80 -18.30 -3.84
N GLY A 163 10.77 -17.57 -4.25
CA GLY A 163 10.89 -16.34 -5.04
C GLY A 163 10.72 -15.04 -4.25
N MET A 164 10.79 -15.05 -2.90
CA MET A 164 10.70 -13.80 -2.11
C MET A 164 11.88 -12.88 -2.44
N PRO A 165 11.64 -11.63 -2.94
CA PRO A 165 12.72 -10.76 -3.42
C PRO A 165 13.85 -10.57 -2.42
N GLN A 166 13.54 -10.31 -1.15
CA GLN A 166 14.54 -10.15 -0.08
C GLN A 166 15.39 -11.41 0.16
N VAL A 167 14.85 -12.60 -0.11
CA VAL A 167 15.58 -13.88 0.00
C VAL A 167 16.43 -14.08 -1.25
N VAL A 168 15.89 -13.73 -2.44
CA VAL A 168 16.60 -13.84 -3.72
C VAL A 168 17.84 -12.96 -3.73
N LEU A 169 17.72 -11.73 -3.26
CA LEU A 169 18.81 -10.75 -3.19
C LEU A 169 19.83 -11.04 -2.08
N ALA A 170 19.47 -11.87 -1.11
CA ALA A 170 20.36 -12.18 0.01
C ALA A 170 21.49 -13.13 -0.37
N GLY A 171 22.66 -12.97 0.25
CA GLY A 171 23.77 -13.93 0.15
C GLY A 171 23.39 -15.31 0.70
N LYS A 172 23.96 -16.37 0.15
CA LYS A 172 23.62 -17.78 0.45
C LYS A 172 23.49 -18.10 1.95
N LYS A 173 24.40 -17.57 2.78
CA LYS A 173 24.40 -17.79 4.25
C LYS A 173 23.21 -17.16 4.97
N LYS A 174 22.67 -16.05 4.46
CA LYS A 174 21.57 -15.29 5.09
C LYS A 174 20.17 -15.76 4.68
N LYS A 175 20.02 -16.48 3.55
CA LYS A 175 18.72 -16.90 3.02
C LYS A 175 17.88 -17.69 4.04
N LYS A 176 18.48 -18.69 4.71
CA LYS A 176 17.76 -19.48 5.73
C LYS A 176 17.31 -18.64 6.92
N THR A 177 18.16 -17.73 7.40
CA THR A 177 17.84 -16.86 8.54
C THR A 177 16.68 -15.93 8.19
N ILE A 178 16.69 -15.33 6.99
CA ILE A 178 15.60 -14.47 6.52
C ILE A 178 14.29 -15.25 6.40
N LEU A 179 14.33 -16.46 5.81
CA LEU A 179 13.14 -17.32 5.72
C LEU A 179 12.59 -17.69 7.08
N LYS A 180 13.46 -18.03 8.03
CA LYS A 180 13.04 -18.33 9.41
C LYS A 180 12.39 -17.12 10.07
N SER A 181 13.01 -15.94 9.98
CA SER A 181 12.44 -14.71 10.54
C SER A 181 11.09 -14.36 9.91
N LEU A 182 10.92 -14.59 8.59
CA LEU A 182 9.64 -14.38 7.91
C LEU A 182 8.57 -15.37 8.39
N PHE A 183 8.95 -16.64 8.53
CA PHE A 183 8.05 -17.67 9.03
C PHE A 183 7.61 -17.35 10.45
N ASP A 184 8.56 -17.03 11.33
CA ASP A 184 8.30 -16.69 12.73
C ASP A 184 7.38 -15.43 12.81
N ALA A 185 7.60 -14.42 11.94
CA ALA A 185 6.78 -13.21 11.90
C ALA A 185 5.34 -13.45 11.42
N VAL A 186 5.11 -14.47 10.60
CA VAL A 186 3.77 -14.77 10.04
C VAL A 186 2.99 -15.71 10.95
N TYR A 187 3.66 -16.71 11.54
CA TYR A 187 2.98 -17.80 12.27
C TYR A 187 3.02 -17.66 13.80
N PHE A 188 3.93 -16.85 14.34
CA PHE A 188 4.08 -16.68 15.79
C PHE A 188 3.89 -15.24 16.28
N LYS A 189 3.42 -14.35 15.39
CA LYS A 189 3.00 -13.01 15.77
C LYS A 189 1.51 -13.02 16.07
N ASP A 190 1.17 -13.56 17.23
CA ASP A 190 -0.08 -13.29 17.95
C ASP A 190 0.21 -12.45 19.18
#